data_2bbe18bfd5bf8791ecb92957768f47f7
#
_entry.id   2bbe18bfd5bf8791ecb92957768f47f7
#
_cell.length_a   1.000
_cell.length_b   1.000
_cell.length_c   1.000
_cell.angle_alpha   90.00
_cell.angle_beta   90.00
_cell.angle_gamma   90.00
#
_symmetry.space_group_name_H-M   'P 1'
#
loop_
_entity.id
_entity.type
_entity.pdbx_description
1 polymer ?
#
loop_
_entity_poly.entity_id
_entity_poly.type
_entity_poly.pdbx_seq_one_letter_code
_entity_poly.pdbx_strand_id
1 'polypeptide(L)'
;SQDPIVLFLSFTLLVGGLVFVHELGHFLVAKAFGVHVVRFSLGFGPRLAGVRLFGTEYVLSLLPIGGYVQLLGETDLSKSDRDRFFHRTFDGQTVIARMLIVLAGPLMSLAFPFALFFFVFLADTNLHPPLIGEVTPGMPADGFLMPGDRVPEINGRRVRSYDDIKRIVEESADEILDFRIERRGEEAVISIVASAVPPEVDHMVVKETIGRIGIL
;
A
#
# COMPACT_ATOMS: atom_id res chain seq x y z
N SER A 1 -5.90 -6.39 -20.49
CA SER A 1 -4.97 -7.42 -19.97
C SER A 1 -3.69 -6.73 -19.54
N GLN A 2 -3.31 -6.86 -18.28
CA GLN A 2 -2.05 -6.30 -17.80
C GLN A 2 -0.90 -7.06 -18.46
N ASP A 3 0.13 -6.31 -18.89
CA ASP A 3 1.33 -6.89 -19.50
C ASP A 3 2.01 -7.83 -18.47
N PRO A 4 2.29 -9.10 -18.83
CA PRO A 4 2.92 -10.07 -17.93
C PRO A 4 4.27 -9.58 -17.37
N ILE A 5 5.00 -8.75 -18.11
CA ILE A 5 6.27 -8.16 -17.67
C ILE A 5 6.03 -7.16 -16.55
N VAL A 6 5.01 -6.29 -16.68
CA VAL A 6 4.64 -5.32 -15.64
C VAL A 6 4.21 -6.04 -14.36
N LEU A 7 3.41 -7.10 -14.50
CA LEU A 7 2.99 -7.92 -13.36
C LEU A 7 4.18 -8.56 -12.63
N PHE A 8 5.11 -9.15 -13.38
CA PHE A 8 6.31 -9.76 -12.82
C PHE A 8 7.20 -8.74 -12.12
N LEU A 9 7.44 -7.58 -12.72
CA LEU A 9 8.25 -6.51 -12.12
C LEU A 9 7.59 -5.95 -10.85
N SER A 10 6.29 -5.73 -10.87
CA SER A 10 5.53 -5.25 -9.71
C SER A 10 5.58 -6.25 -8.55
N PHE A 11 5.40 -7.53 -8.84
CA PHE A 11 5.52 -8.60 -7.84
C PHE A 11 6.92 -8.66 -7.25
N THR A 12 7.96 -8.61 -8.09
CA THR A 12 9.37 -8.65 -7.65
C THR A 12 9.72 -7.45 -6.78
N LEU A 13 9.24 -6.26 -7.14
CA LEU A 13 9.44 -5.05 -6.36
C LEU A 13 8.74 -5.13 -5.00
N LEU A 14 7.50 -5.61 -4.98
CA LEU A 14 6.72 -5.75 -3.75
C LEU A 14 7.36 -6.77 -2.79
N VAL A 15 7.68 -7.95 -3.27
CA VAL A 15 8.30 -9.00 -2.45
C VAL A 15 9.70 -8.58 -2.00
N GLY A 16 10.51 -8.02 -2.91
CA GLY A 16 11.85 -7.53 -2.59
C GLY A 16 11.82 -6.40 -1.55
N GLY A 17 10.86 -5.48 -1.67
CA GLY A 17 10.65 -4.41 -0.69
C GLY A 17 10.24 -4.93 0.69
N LEU A 18 9.32 -5.90 0.73
CA LEU A 18 8.90 -6.52 1.99
C LEU A 18 10.05 -7.25 2.69
N VAL A 19 10.83 -8.03 1.93
CA VAL A 19 12.01 -8.73 2.46
C VAL A 19 13.06 -7.73 2.92
N PHE A 20 13.31 -6.67 2.14
CA PHE A 20 14.24 -5.61 2.58
C PHE A 20 13.86 -5.03 3.93
N VAL A 21 12.59 -4.70 4.15
CA VAL A 21 12.08 -4.16 5.42
C VAL A 21 12.23 -5.19 6.55
N HIS A 22 11.99 -6.47 6.26
CA HIS A 22 12.22 -7.58 7.19
C HIS A 22 13.67 -7.63 7.67
N GLU A 23 14.60 -7.71 6.72
CA GLU A 23 16.04 -7.77 7.02
C GLU A 23 16.54 -6.49 7.70
N LEU A 24 15.96 -5.34 7.33
CA LEU A 24 16.27 -4.06 7.98
C LEU A 24 15.88 -4.07 9.46
N GLY A 25 14.79 -4.74 9.82
CA GLY A 25 14.40 -4.95 11.22
C GLY A 25 15.48 -5.66 12.03
N HIS A 26 15.93 -6.82 11.55
CA HIS A 26 17.04 -7.57 12.18
C HIS A 26 18.31 -6.73 12.27
N PHE A 27 18.67 -6.05 11.19
CA PHE A 27 19.85 -5.20 11.11
C PHE A 27 19.85 -4.08 12.15
N LEU A 28 18.75 -3.31 12.22
CA LEU A 28 18.65 -2.15 13.13
C LEU A 28 18.73 -2.58 14.60
N VAL A 29 17.98 -3.63 14.96
CA VAL A 29 17.95 -4.12 16.34
C VAL A 29 19.28 -4.78 16.71
N ALA A 30 19.90 -5.56 15.82
CA ALA A 30 21.23 -6.11 16.06
C ALA A 30 22.26 -5.01 16.31
N LYS A 31 22.28 -3.95 15.52
CA LYS A 31 23.15 -2.78 15.72
C LYS A 31 22.87 -2.06 17.03
N ALA A 32 21.60 -1.91 17.44
CA ALA A 32 21.21 -1.26 18.69
C ALA A 32 21.72 -2.03 19.92
N PHE A 33 21.77 -3.36 19.86
CA PHE A 33 22.35 -4.21 20.91
C PHE A 33 23.88 -4.40 20.79
N GLY A 34 24.54 -3.71 19.85
CA GLY A 34 25.99 -3.77 19.69
C GLY A 34 26.50 -5.05 19.00
N VAL A 35 25.60 -5.85 18.43
CA VAL A 35 25.98 -7.00 17.60
C VAL A 35 26.60 -6.50 16.30
N HIS A 36 27.76 -7.06 15.97
CA HIS A 36 28.43 -6.70 14.74
C HIS A 36 27.77 -7.38 13.55
N VAL A 37 27.26 -6.57 12.63
CA VAL A 37 26.71 -7.05 11.37
C VAL A 37 27.82 -7.08 10.33
N VAL A 38 28.17 -8.28 9.87
CA VAL A 38 29.24 -8.51 8.89
C VAL A 38 28.76 -8.09 7.50
N ARG A 39 27.55 -8.54 7.12
CA ARG A 39 26.98 -8.26 5.81
C ARG A 39 25.46 -8.04 5.88
N PHE A 40 25.02 -7.10 5.09
CA PHE A 40 23.61 -6.84 4.80
C PHE A 40 23.43 -6.97 3.29
N SER A 41 22.71 -7.99 2.83
CA SER A 41 22.51 -8.27 1.41
C SER A 41 21.07 -8.11 0.99
N LEU A 42 20.86 -7.36 -0.08
CA LEU A 42 19.65 -7.34 -0.88
C LEU A 42 19.78 -8.36 -2.01
N GLY A 43 18.93 -9.40 -1.95
CA GLY A 43 18.98 -10.50 -2.90
C GLY A 43 19.96 -11.61 -2.54
N PHE A 44 19.94 -12.64 -3.37
CA PHE A 44 20.81 -13.81 -3.29
C PHE A 44 21.68 -13.95 -4.54
N GLY A 45 22.72 -14.80 -4.44
CA GLY A 45 23.59 -15.16 -5.56
C GLY A 45 24.79 -14.23 -5.71
N PRO A 46 25.36 -14.13 -6.95
CA PRO A 46 26.56 -13.34 -7.20
C PRO A 46 26.37 -11.85 -6.86
N ARG A 47 27.39 -11.26 -6.27
CA ARG A 47 27.43 -9.84 -5.94
C ARG A 47 27.49 -9.02 -7.22
N LEU A 48 26.54 -8.10 -7.42
CA LEU A 48 26.54 -7.10 -8.49
C LEU A 48 27.26 -5.82 -8.06
N ALA A 49 26.95 -5.34 -6.87
CA ALA A 49 27.53 -4.14 -6.29
C ALA A 49 27.66 -4.29 -4.77
N GLY A 50 28.51 -3.48 -4.16
CA GLY A 50 28.59 -3.44 -2.71
C GLY A 50 29.56 -2.40 -2.21
N VAL A 51 29.27 -1.90 -1.01
CA VAL A 51 30.07 -0.89 -0.32
C VAL A 51 30.26 -1.32 1.15
N ARG A 52 31.41 -1.02 1.72
CA ARG A 52 31.66 -1.27 3.15
C ARG A 52 31.60 0.05 3.91
N LEU A 53 30.62 0.16 4.81
CA LEU A 53 30.42 1.34 5.64
C LEU A 53 30.24 0.91 7.12
N PHE A 54 30.87 1.61 8.05
CA PHE A 54 30.76 1.37 9.49
C PHE A 54 30.96 -0.10 9.91
N GLY A 55 31.89 -0.79 9.21
CA GLY A 55 32.23 -2.18 9.47
C GLY A 55 31.27 -3.22 8.88
N THR A 56 30.17 -2.81 8.26
CA THR A 56 29.21 -3.69 7.58
C THR A 56 29.42 -3.61 6.07
N GLU A 57 29.39 -4.76 5.41
CA GLU A 57 29.37 -4.85 3.94
C GLU A 57 27.92 -4.85 3.47
N TYR A 58 27.52 -3.81 2.72
CA TYR A 58 26.22 -3.72 2.07
C TYR A 58 26.35 -4.26 0.65
N VAL A 59 25.53 -5.24 0.29
CA VAL A 59 25.63 -5.96 -0.98
C VAL A 59 24.30 -5.93 -1.72
N LEU A 60 24.37 -5.67 -3.03
CA LEU A 60 23.29 -5.93 -3.96
C LEU A 60 23.64 -7.18 -4.76
N SER A 61 22.78 -8.19 -4.72
CA SER A 61 22.98 -9.47 -5.39
C SER A 61 22.09 -9.62 -6.63
N LEU A 62 22.41 -10.57 -7.49
CA LEU A 62 21.79 -10.73 -8.81
C LEU A 62 20.30 -11.08 -8.74
N LEU A 63 19.90 -11.92 -7.80
CA LEU A 63 18.51 -12.36 -7.66
C LEU A 63 17.79 -11.46 -6.64
N PRO A 64 16.90 -10.55 -7.06
CA PRO A 64 16.24 -9.61 -6.17
C PRO A 64 15.12 -10.23 -5.33
N ILE A 65 15.10 -11.55 -5.20
CA ILE A 65 14.14 -12.31 -4.42
C ILE A 65 14.78 -12.64 -3.08
N GLY A 66 14.48 -11.86 -2.04
CA GLY A 66 15.00 -12.10 -0.71
C GLY A 66 16.14 -11.18 -0.29
N GLY A 67 16.81 -11.57 0.77
CA GLY A 67 17.96 -10.89 1.36
C GLY A 67 18.44 -11.63 2.58
N TYR A 68 19.48 -11.15 3.24
CA TYR A 68 19.94 -11.68 4.52
C TYR A 68 20.81 -10.68 5.28
N VAL A 69 20.76 -10.82 6.59
CA VAL A 69 21.66 -10.15 7.53
C VAL A 69 22.59 -11.19 8.12
N GLN A 70 23.89 -11.05 7.90
CA GLN A 70 24.89 -11.93 8.47
C GLN A 70 25.45 -11.31 9.74
N LEU A 71 25.19 -11.94 10.87
CA LEU A 71 25.69 -11.51 12.18
C LEU A 71 27.04 -12.15 12.50
N LEU A 72 27.86 -11.46 13.27
CA LEU A 72 29.12 -12.02 13.74
C LEU A 72 28.83 -13.20 14.69
N GLY A 73 29.47 -14.33 14.44
CA GLY A 73 29.29 -15.57 15.20
C GLY A 73 28.47 -16.63 14.47
N GLU A 74 27.72 -16.26 13.40
CA GLU A 74 27.01 -17.23 12.55
C GLU A 74 27.93 -17.99 11.59
N THR A 75 29.10 -17.44 11.29
CA THR A 75 30.15 -18.09 10.51
C THR A 75 31.31 -18.48 11.43
N ASP A 76 32.04 -19.53 11.03
CA ASP A 76 33.18 -20.07 11.78
C ASP A 76 34.24 -19.01 12.10
N LEU A 77 34.16 -18.46 13.32
CA LEU A 77 35.23 -17.71 13.90
C LEU A 77 36.27 -18.66 14.47
N SER A 78 37.54 -18.32 14.36
CA SER A 78 38.59 -19.02 15.13
C SER A 78 38.27 -18.94 16.65
N LYS A 79 38.64 -19.94 17.42
CA LYS A 79 38.36 -19.91 18.88
C LYS A 79 38.88 -18.64 19.53
N SER A 80 40.09 -18.16 19.15
CA SER A 80 40.68 -16.96 19.65
C SER A 80 39.92 -15.68 19.34
N ASP A 81 39.31 -15.58 18.12
CA ASP A 81 38.52 -14.43 17.73
C ASP A 81 37.13 -14.45 18.38
N ARG A 82 36.56 -15.66 18.56
CA ARG A 82 35.29 -15.85 19.26
C ARG A 82 35.41 -15.35 20.74
N ASP A 83 36.47 -15.70 21.44
CA ASP A 83 36.67 -15.26 22.81
C ASP A 83 36.88 -13.72 22.90
N ARG A 84 37.63 -13.16 21.95
CA ARG A 84 37.93 -11.74 21.90
C ARG A 84 36.73 -10.86 21.59
N PHE A 85 35.83 -11.32 20.71
CA PHE A 85 34.68 -10.55 20.21
C PHE A 85 33.34 -11.08 20.71
N PHE A 86 33.33 -11.99 21.69
CA PHE A 86 32.12 -12.68 22.14
C PHE A 86 30.95 -11.74 22.44
N HIS A 87 31.23 -10.63 23.13
CA HIS A 87 30.22 -9.61 23.45
C HIS A 87 29.59 -8.90 22.23
N ARG A 88 30.21 -9.03 21.06
CA ARG A 88 29.70 -8.47 19.77
C ARG A 88 29.09 -9.53 18.85
N THR A 89 29.05 -10.78 19.29
CA THR A 89 28.38 -11.85 18.57
C THR A 89 26.93 -11.95 18.98
N PHE A 90 26.09 -12.56 18.13
CA PHE A 90 24.70 -12.86 18.46
C PHE A 90 24.60 -13.78 19.70
N ASP A 91 25.43 -14.82 19.77
CA ASP A 91 25.45 -15.78 20.89
C ASP A 91 25.89 -15.16 22.21
N GLY A 92 26.72 -14.12 22.14
CA GLY A 92 27.19 -13.38 23.30
C GLY A 92 26.16 -12.43 23.92
N GLN A 93 25.03 -12.26 23.27
CA GLN A 93 23.97 -11.38 23.77
C GLN A 93 23.06 -12.08 24.78
N THR A 94 22.36 -11.27 25.58
CA THR A 94 21.34 -11.78 26.49
C THR A 94 20.20 -12.46 25.73
N VAL A 95 19.48 -13.37 26.37
CA VAL A 95 18.33 -14.05 25.77
C VAL A 95 17.30 -13.05 25.25
N ILE A 96 17.01 -11.99 26.02
CA ILE A 96 16.06 -10.93 25.62
C ILE A 96 16.55 -10.21 24.35
N ALA A 97 17.83 -9.84 24.28
CA ALA A 97 18.39 -9.18 23.10
C ALA A 97 18.27 -10.09 21.85
N ARG A 98 18.60 -11.37 21.97
CA ARG A 98 18.45 -12.34 20.87
C ARG A 98 16.99 -12.48 20.41
N MET A 99 16.06 -12.58 21.38
CA MET A 99 14.62 -12.61 21.04
C MET A 99 14.18 -11.34 20.30
N LEU A 100 14.58 -10.16 20.77
CA LEU A 100 14.23 -8.90 20.11
C LEU A 100 14.83 -8.79 18.71
N ILE A 101 16.09 -9.23 18.52
CA ILE A 101 16.71 -9.27 17.19
C ILE A 101 15.92 -10.18 16.25
N VAL A 102 15.54 -11.39 16.69
CA VAL A 102 14.80 -12.35 15.88
C VAL A 102 13.38 -11.84 15.57
N LEU A 103 12.71 -11.25 16.54
CA LEU A 103 11.36 -10.73 16.37
C LEU A 103 11.31 -9.43 15.53
N ALA A 104 12.41 -8.70 15.43
CA ALA A 104 12.46 -7.41 14.74
C ALA A 104 12.09 -7.50 13.26
N GLY A 105 12.52 -8.55 12.56
CA GLY A 105 12.16 -8.78 11.17
C GLY A 105 10.64 -8.90 10.97
N PRO A 106 9.97 -9.88 11.59
CA PRO A 106 8.52 -10.03 11.50
C PRO A 106 7.75 -8.78 11.94
N LEU A 107 8.18 -8.12 13.03
CA LEU A 107 7.52 -6.90 13.50
C LEU A 107 7.64 -5.74 12.50
N MET A 108 8.79 -5.56 11.87
CA MET A 108 8.98 -4.56 10.82
C MET A 108 8.13 -4.87 9.59
N SER A 109 8.05 -6.14 9.18
CA SER A 109 7.18 -6.57 8.07
C SER A 109 5.70 -6.33 8.37
N LEU A 110 5.28 -6.48 9.62
CA LEU A 110 3.91 -6.19 10.05
C LEU A 110 3.64 -4.68 10.13
N ALA A 111 4.58 -3.90 10.64
CA ALA A 111 4.43 -2.44 10.80
C ALA A 111 4.48 -1.70 9.45
N PHE A 112 5.23 -2.21 8.48
CA PHE A 112 5.45 -1.54 7.20
C PHE A 112 4.18 -1.26 6.39
N PRO A 113 3.23 -2.19 6.20
CA PRO A 113 1.98 -1.91 5.52
C PRO A 113 1.16 -0.80 6.20
N PHE A 114 1.11 -0.78 7.53
CA PHE A 114 0.42 0.29 8.25
C PHE A 114 1.05 1.66 8.00
N ALA A 115 2.38 1.74 8.05
CA ALA A 115 3.10 2.98 7.74
C ALA A 115 2.86 3.40 6.26
N LEU A 116 2.91 2.44 5.33
CA LEU A 116 2.68 2.69 3.92
C LEU A 116 1.27 3.26 3.68
N PHE A 117 0.23 2.59 4.19
CA PHE A 117 -1.14 3.06 4.06
C PHE A 117 -1.36 4.41 4.74
N PHE A 118 -0.76 4.63 5.91
CA PHE A 118 -0.82 5.93 6.58
C PHE A 118 -0.32 7.06 5.68
N PHE A 119 0.84 6.90 5.02
CA PHE A 119 1.37 7.90 4.09
C PHE A 119 0.53 8.01 2.81
N VAL A 120 -0.02 6.91 2.29
CA VAL A 120 -0.92 6.93 1.15
C VAL A 120 -2.18 7.73 1.46
N PHE A 121 -2.80 7.53 2.63
CA PHE A 121 -3.98 8.30 3.04
C PHE A 121 -3.67 9.77 3.34
N LEU A 122 -2.48 10.07 3.89
CA LEU A 122 -2.05 11.46 4.08
C LEU A 122 -1.84 12.20 2.74
N ALA A 123 -1.47 11.51 1.69
CA ALA A 123 -1.25 12.11 0.37
C ALA A 123 -2.57 12.48 -0.35
N ASP A 124 -3.74 12.25 0.29
CA ASP A 124 -5.08 12.53 -0.27
C ASP A 124 -5.21 12.01 -1.72
N THR A 125 -4.70 10.81 -1.95
CA THR A 125 -4.83 10.17 -3.23
C THR A 125 -6.27 9.71 -3.39
N ASN A 126 -6.99 10.30 -4.33
CA ASN A 126 -8.32 9.83 -4.75
C ASN A 126 -8.16 8.43 -5.34
N LEU A 127 -8.32 7.40 -4.48
CA LEU A 127 -8.10 5.99 -4.85
C LEU A 127 -9.10 5.49 -5.90
N HIS A 128 -10.24 6.17 -6.00
CA HIS A 128 -11.29 5.85 -6.96
C HIS A 128 -11.53 7.07 -7.85
N PRO A 129 -11.05 7.05 -9.11
CA PRO A 129 -11.32 8.13 -10.06
C PRO A 129 -12.84 8.30 -10.26
N PRO A 130 -13.31 9.51 -10.64
CA PRO A 130 -14.72 9.78 -10.85
C PRO A 130 -15.21 9.16 -12.18
N LEU A 131 -15.13 7.84 -12.27
CA LEU A 131 -15.57 7.03 -13.42
C LEU A 131 -16.82 6.25 -13.04
N ILE A 132 -17.77 6.18 -13.96
CA ILE A 132 -18.93 5.32 -13.84
C ILE A 132 -18.53 3.89 -14.19
N GLY A 133 -18.61 2.99 -13.21
CA GLY A 133 -18.26 1.57 -13.38
C GLY A 133 -19.42 0.79 -13.98
N GLU A 134 -20.59 0.85 -13.37
CA GLU A 134 -21.79 0.14 -13.78
C GLU A 134 -23.03 1.02 -13.57
N VAL A 135 -24.04 0.85 -14.41
CA VAL A 135 -25.34 1.54 -14.27
C VAL A 135 -26.42 0.50 -14.05
N THR A 136 -27.19 0.67 -12.98
CA THR A 136 -28.27 -0.26 -12.62
C THR A 136 -29.49 -0.04 -13.52
N PRO A 137 -29.96 -1.07 -14.25
CA PRO A 137 -31.13 -0.94 -15.09
C PRO A 137 -32.40 -0.48 -14.33
N GLY A 138 -33.15 0.42 -14.93
CA GLY A 138 -34.37 0.97 -14.34
C GLY A 138 -34.19 2.05 -13.32
N MET A 139 -32.94 2.44 -12.99
CA MET A 139 -32.64 3.58 -12.12
C MET A 139 -32.46 4.88 -12.94
N PRO A 140 -32.53 6.07 -12.32
CA PRO A 140 -32.51 7.35 -13.05
C PRO A 140 -31.33 7.59 -13.98
N ALA A 141 -30.18 6.98 -13.73
CA ALA A 141 -29.01 7.07 -14.60
C ALA A 141 -29.09 6.17 -15.84
N ASP A 142 -30.03 5.20 -15.85
CA ASP A 142 -30.16 4.24 -16.95
C ASP A 142 -30.52 4.94 -18.26
N GLY A 143 -29.78 4.63 -19.32
CA GLY A 143 -29.91 5.26 -20.63
C GLY A 143 -29.26 6.65 -20.78
N PHE A 144 -28.79 7.27 -19.69
CA PHE A 144 -28.12 8.57 -19.69
C PHE A 144 -26.61 8.45 -19.47
N LEU A 145 -26.20 7.75 -18.40
CA LEU A 145 -24.80 7.46 -18.13
C LEU A 145 -24.41 6.10 -18.66
N MET A 146 -23.13 5.92 -18.96
CA MET A 146 -22.58 4.66 -19.46
C MET A 146 -21.32 4.27 -18.68
N PRO A 147 -21.03 2.97 -18.56
CA PRO A 147 -19.76 2.51 -18.02
C PRO A 147 -18.57 3.14 -18.77
N GLY A 148 -17.63 3.70 -18.00
CA GLY A 148 -16.47 4.40 -18.54
C GLY A 148 -16.63 5.91 -18.68
N ASP A 149 -17.81 6.49 -18.42
CA ASP A 149 -17.99 7.94 -18.36
C ASP A 149 -17.19 8.51 -17.20
N ARG A 150 -16.44 9.56 -17.45
CA ARG A 150 -15.78 10.36 -16.42
C ARG A 150 -16.66 11.54 -16.06
N VAL A 151 -16.82 11.81 -14.74
CA VAL A 151 -17.65 12.90 -14.25
C VAL A 151 -16.76 13.96 -13.57
N PRO A 152 -16.23 14.95 -14.29
CA PRO A 152 -15.40 15.99 -13.71
C PRO A 152 -16.17 17.00 -12.84
N GLU A 153 -17.50 17.14 -13.05
CA GLU A 153 -18.29 18.18 -12.38
C GLU A 153 -19.77 17.79 -12.26
N ILE A 154 -20.41 18.16 -11.14
CA ILE A 154 -21.87 18.06 -10.91
C ILE A 154 -22.35 19.40 -10.35
N ASN A 155 -23.39 19.99 -10.97
CA ASN A 155 -23.94 21.31 -10.60
C ASN A 155 -22.88 22.41 -10.43
N GLY A 156 -21.84 22.46 -11.28
CA GLY A 156 -20.75 23.42 -11.17
C GLY A 156 -19.72 23.11 -10.08
N ARG A 157 -19.92 22.02 -9.30
CA ARG A 157 -18.96 21.56 -8.28
C ARG A 157 -17.99 20.55 -8.86
N ARG A 158 -16.70 20.79 -8.70
CA ARG A 158 -15.65 19.88 -9.17
C ARG A 158 -15.70 18.56 -8.39
N VAL A 159 -15.70 17.47 -9.13
CA VAL A 159 -15.67 16.09 -8.62
C VAL A 159 -14.26 15.52 -8.82
N ARG A 160 -13.68 14.96 -7.77
CA ARG A 160 -12.33 14.39 -7.78
C ARG A 160 -12.31 12.87 -7.67
N SER A 161 -13.34 12.32 -7.03
CA SER A 161 -13.45 10.89 -6.76
C SER A 161 -14.88 10.39 -6.97
N TYR A 162 -15.02 9.08 -7.08
CA TYR A 162 -16.33 8.44 -7.08
C TYR A 162 -17.12 8.71 -5.78
N ASP A 163 -16.43 8.81 -4.65
CA ASP A 163 -17.04 9.14 -3.36
C ASP A 163 -17.65 10.55 -3.33
N ASP A 164 -17.06 11.50 -4.07
CA ASP A 164 -17.67 12.84 -4.23
C ASP A 164 -18.97 12.74 -5.01
N ILE A 165 -19.03 11.94 -6.10
CA ILE A 165 -20.27 11.69 -6.85
C ILE A 165 -21.33 11.15 -5.90
N LYS A 166 -21.00 10.08 -5.20
CA LYS A 166 -21.91 9.42 -4.25
C LYS A 166 -22.47 10.39 -3.22
N ARG A 167 -21.61 11.16 -2.57
CA ARG A 167 -22.01 12.13 -1.56
C ARG A 167 -22.95 13.19 -2.14
N ILE A 168 -22.63 13.81 -3.29
CA ILE A 168 -23.47 14.84 -3.90
C ILE A 168 -24.84 14.27 -4.27
N VAL A 169 -24.88 13.06 -4.81
CA VAL A 169 -26.14 12.38 -5.16
C VAL A 169 -26.96 12.07 -3.91
N GLU A 170 -26.34 11.55 -2.86
CA GLU A 170 -27.02 11.20 -1.60
C GLU A 170 -27.61 12.42 -0.89
N GLU A 171 -26.90 13.59 -0.95
CA GLU A 171 -27.36 14.84 -0.37
C GLU A 171 -28.50 15.53 -1.16
N SER A 172 -28.76 15.12 -2.41
CA SER A 172 -29.66 15.79 -3.36
C SER A 172 -30.88 14.94 -3.73
N ALA A 173 -31.54 14.34 -2.72
CA ALA A 173 -32.75 13.58 -2.95
C ALA A 173 -33.88 14.42 -3.60
N ASP A 174 -34.48 13.90 -4.69
CA ASP A 174 -35.50 14.54 -5.50
C ASP A 174 -35.07 15.85 -6.21
N GLU A 175 -33.76 16.13 -6.26
CA GLU A 175 -33.21 17.25 -7.00
C GLU A 175 -32.73 16.84 -8.39
N ILE A 176 -32.71 17.82 -9.32
CA ILE A 176 -32.08 17.66 -10.64
C ILE A 176 -30.59 17.96 -10.48
N LEU A 177 -29.77 17.03 -10.91
CA LEU A 177 -28.33 17.14 -10.94
C LEU A 177 -27.82 17.21 -12.36
N ASP A 178 -27.06 18.24 -12.70
CA ASP A 178 -26.39 18.42 -13.97
C ASP A 178 -25.00 17.80 -13.93
N PHE A 179 -24.86 16.63 -14.54
CA PHE A 179 -23.60 15.91 -14.68
C PHE A 179 -22.87 16.40 -15.91
N ARG A 180 -21.70 17.02 -15.74
CA ARG A 180 -20.76 17.17 -16.85
C ARG A 180 -20.00 15.87 -16.98
N ILE A 181 -20.08 15.24 -18.14
CA ILE A 181 -19.40 13.98 -18.41
C ILE A 181 -18.39 14.15 -19.55
N GLU A 182 -17.33 13.34 -19.49
CA GLU A 182 -16.37 13.14 -20.57
C GLU A 182 -16.50 11.70 -21.06
N ARG A 183 -16.99 11.52 -22.28
CA ARG A 183 -17.23 10.23 -22.94
C ARG A 183 -16.43 10.18 -24.23
N ARG A 184 -15.43 9.29 -24.32
CA ARG A 184 -14.56 9.12 -25.51
C ARG A 184 -13.88 10.41 -25.98
N GLY A 185 -13.58 11.34 -25.06
CA GLY A 185 -12.94 12.63 -25.35
C GLY A 185 -13.91 13.76 -25.74
N GLU A 186 -15.23 13.51 -25.75
CA GLU A 186 -16.27 14.52 -25.94
C GLU A 186 -16.91 14.87 -24.60
N GLU A 187 -17.17 16.16 -24.37
CA GLU A 187 -17.88 16.63 -23.19
C GLU A 187 -19.39 16.75 -23.47
N ALA A 188 -20.20 16.35 -22.51
CA ALA A 188 -21.64 16.51 -22.51
C ALA A 188 -22.15 16.87 -21.12
N VAL A 189 -23.31 17.53 -21.06
CA VAL A 189 -24.02 17.77 -19.80
C VAL A 189 -25.33 16.99 -19.84
N ILE A 190 -25.56 16.21 -18.79
CA ILE A 190 -26.75 15.35 -18.65
C ILE A 190 -27.42 15.68 -17.33
N SER A 191 -28.71 16.03 -17.40
CA SER A 191 -29.52 16.29 -16.21
C SER A 191 -30.23 15.02 -15.75
N ILE A 192 -30.03 14.62 -14.52
CA ILE A 192 -30.60 13.40 -13.91
C ILE A 192 -31.26 13.78 -12.59
N VAL A 193 -32.46 13.27 -12.33
CA VAL A 193 -33.14 13.41 -11.05
C VAL A 193 -32.63 12.32 -10.10
N ALA A 194 -32.13 12.70 -8.94
CA ALA A 194 -31.76 11.74 -7.91
C ALA A 194 -33.01 11.26 -7.18
N SER A 195 -33.45 10.02 -7.44
CA SER A 195 -34.64 9.46 -6.79
C SER A 195 -34.47 9.37 -5.27
N ALA A 196 -35.43 9.90 -4.52
CA ALA A 196 -35.48 9.71 -3.10
C ALA A 196 -35.70 8.22 -2.75
N VAL A 197 -34.79 7.64 -1.98
CA VAL A 197 -34.97 6.30 -1.43
C VAL A 197 -35.32 6.44 0.05
N PRO A 198 -36.43 5.80 0.53
CA PRO A 198 -36.80 5.83 1.94
C PRO A 198 -35.63 5.33 2.79
N PRO A 199 -35.51 5.86 4.03
CA PRO A 199 -34.45 5.42 4.93
C PRO A 199 -34.56 3.92 5.18
N GLU A 200 -33.46 3.21 4.99
CA GLU A 200 -33.33 1.80 5.35
C GLU A 200 -33.32 1.72 6.88
N VAL A 201 -34.35 1.10 7.45
CA VAL A 201 -34.46 0.92 8.90
C VAL A 201 -33.59 -0.27 9.29
N ASP A 202 -32.32 -0.02 9.57
CA ASP A 202 -31.52 -0.96 10.33
C ASP A 202 -31.83 -0.74 11.82
N HIS A 203 -31.94 -1.83 12.61
CA HIS A 203 -32.55 -1.89 13.94
C HIS A 203 -32.00 -0.90 15.00
N MET A 204 -31.07 0.00 14.67
CA MET A 204 -30.47 0.96 15.62
C MET A 204 -30.27 2.39 15.12
N VAL A 205 -30.45 2.72 13.84
CA VAL A 205 -30.24 4.09 13.32
C VAL A 205 -31.25 4.38 12.21
N VAL A 206 -32.08 5.43 12.39
CA VAL A 206 -32.91 5.98 11.31
C VAL A 206 -31.96 6.77 10.41
N LYS A 207 -31.66 6.26 9.22
CA LYS A 207 -30.92 7.01 8.19
C LYS A 207 -31.88 7.99 7.52
N GLU A 208 -31.40 9.18 7.22
CA GLU A 208 -32.13 10.18 6.44
C GLU A 208 -32.44 9.68 5.02
N THR A 209 -33.49 10.24 4.39
CA THR A 209 -33.79 9.99 2.97
C THR A 209 -32.61 10.40 2.13
N ILE A 210 -32.11 9.50 1.29
CA ILE A 210 -30.93 9.75 0.43
C ILE A 210 -31.33 9.68 -1.05
N GLY A 211 -30.66 10.50 -1.87
CA GLY A 211 -30.77 10.44 -3.31
C GLY A 211 -30.03 9.22 -3.88
N ARG A 212 -30.58 8.59 -4.93
CA ARG A 212 -29.92 7.54 -5.70
C ARG A 212 -30.15 7.70 -7.19
N ILE A 213 -29.15 7.42 -7.99
CA ILE A 213 -29.24 7.41 -9.46
C ILE A 213 -28.89 6.06 -10.07
N GLY A 214 -28.43 5.09 -9.28
CA GLY A 214 -28.14 3.72 -9.72
C GLY A 214 -26.81 3.57 -10.46
N ILE A 215 -25.73 4.11 -9.92
CA ILE A 215 -24.35 3.93 -10.40
C ILE A 215 -23.52 3.18 -9.38
N LEU A 216 -22.55 2.39 -9.88
CA LEU A 216 -21.54 1.66 -9.12
C LEU A 216 -20.15 1.95 -9.66
#